data_6a643d3c691c9a0fb1677caede907914
#
_entry.id   6a643d3c691c9a0fb1677caede907914
#
_cell.length_a   1.000
_cell.length_b   1.000
_cell.length_c   1.000
_cell.angle_alpha   90.00
_cell.angle_beta   90.00
_cell.angle_gamma   90.00
#
_symmetry.space_group_name_H-M   'P 1'
#
loop_
_entity.id
_entity.type
_entity.pdbx_description
1 polymer ?
#
loop_
_entity_poly.entity_id
_entity_poly.type
_entity_poly.pdbx_seq_one_letter_code
_entity_poly.pdbx_strand_id
1 'polypeptide(L)'
;MLDRSTFWPAPGLTALTGEGLAVTLLPPVPQLMVSGDLPVFCRAHGLPAPVGLLAEVTLPRHALRLARNRMLVVGDEVDHAAAGWIDGAAVTPMTGALGVVEIAGSNRMQVFARASAIDPRGQSPSAALQFAGVTAAL
;
A
#
# COMPACT_ATOMS: atom_id res chain seq x y z
N MET A 1 -13.85 -0.64 -16.13
CA MET A 1 -12.50 -0.35 -15.59
C MET A 1 -11.50 -1.23 -16.31
N LEU A 2 -10.43 -0.65 -16.86
CA LEU A 2 -9.36 -1.44 -17.49
C LEU A 2 -8.62 -2.20 -16.39
N ASP A 3 -8.65 -3.52 -16.44
CA ASP A 3 -7.77 -4.35 -15.64
C ASP A 3 -6.32 -4.12 -16.09
N ARG A 4 -5.54 -3.46 -15.26
CA ARG A 4 -4.14 -3.11 -15.54
C ARG A 4 -3.18 -4.27 -15.29
N SER A 5 -3.63 -5.34 -14.68
CA SER A 5 -2.79 -6.51 -14.40
C SER A 5 -2.22 -7.12 -15.69
N THR A 6 -2.93 -6.96 -16.82
CA THR A 6 -2.47 -7.44 -18.14
C THR A 6 -1.27 -6.70 -18.71
N PHE A 7 -0.95 -5.51 -18.18
CA PHE A 7 0.20 -4.70 -18.63
C PHE A 7 1.49 -4.99 -17.86
N TRP A 8 1.40 -5.74 -16.78
CA TRP A 8 2.58 -6.13 -16.02
C TRP A 8 3.12 -7.44 -16.56
N PRO A 9 4.41 -7.51 -16.90
CA PRO A 9 5.01 -8.79 -17.22
C PRO A 9 4.82 -9.72 -16.02
N ALA A 10 4.36 -10.93 -16.29
CA ALA A 10 4.27 -11.94 -15.23
C ALA A 10 5.65 -12.06 -14.56
N PRO A 11 5.77 -11.86 -13.25
CA PRO A 11 7.05 -11.97 -12.58
C PRO A 11 7.55 -13.41 -12.74
N GLY A 12 8.77 -13.56 -13.21
CA GLY A 12 9.40 -14.87 -13.32
C GLY A 12 9.61 -15.54 -11.97
N LEU A 13 9.48 -14.78 -10.88
CA LEU A 13 9.64 -15.24 -9.51
C LEU A 13 8.54 -14.62 -8.64
N THR A 14 7.69 -15.48 -8.07
CA THR A 14 6.57 -15.05 -7.20
C THR A 14 6.88 -15.16 -5.72
N ALA A 15 7.92 -15.90 -5.35
CA ALA A 15 8.35 -16.07 -3.97
C ALA A 15 9.85 -16.34 -3.88
N LEU A 16 10.47 -15.80 -2.83
CA LEU A 16 11.84 -16.06 -2.40
C LEU A 16 11.81 -16.50 -0.94
N THR A 17 12.49 -17.57 -0.60
CA THR A 17 12.63 -18.04 0.78
C THR A 17 14.10 -18.21 1.13
N GLY A 18 14.44 -17.87 2.37
CA GLY A 18 15.77 -18.05 2.94
C GLY A 18 15.66 -18.25 4.45
N GLU A 19 16.79 -18.39 5.12
CA GLU A 19 16.82 -18.55 6.57
C GLU A 19 16.22 -17.29 7.25
N GLY A 20 15.10 -17.49 7.96
CA GLY A 20 14.39 -16.42 8.66
C GLY A 20 13.79 -15.33 7.78
N LEU A 21 13.60 -15.61 6.49
CA LEU A 21 13.03 -14.63 5.53
C LEU A 21 12.16 -15.33 4.49
N ALA A 22 10.99 -14.75 4.23
CA ALA A 22 10.15 -15.06 3.09
C ALA A 22 9.69 -13.76 2.43
N VAL A 23 9.80 -13.70 1.11
CA VAL A 23 9.32 -12.57 0.29
C VAL A 23 8.37 -13.14 -0.74
N THR A 24 7.13 -12.68 -0.75
CA THR A 24 6.08 -13.22 -1.62
C THR A 24 5.38 -12.09 -2.35
N LEU A 25 5.29 -12.17 -3.67
CA LEU A 25 4.43 -11.31 -4.46
C LEU A 25 3.00 -11.82 -4.32
N LEU A 26 2.13 -11.00 -3.75
CA LEU A 26 0.72 -11.35 -3.58
C LEU A 26 -0.07 -11.19 -4.88
N PRO A 27 -1.18 -11.92 -5.05
CA PRO A 27 -2.15 -11.62 -6.09
C PRO A 27 -2.61 -10.16 -6.02
N PRO A 28 -3.11 -9.57 -7.11
CA PRO A 28 -3.66 -8.23 -7.08
C PRO A 28 -4.71 -8.10 -5.97
N VAL A 29 -4.50 -7.15 -5.06
CA VAL A 29 -5.47 -6.79 -4.01
C VAL A 29 -6.20 -5.52 -4.40
N PRO A 30 -7.47 -5.36 -3.98
CA PRO A 30 -8.23 -4.14 -4.21
C PRO A 30 -7.53 -2.90 -3.65
N GLN A 31 -7.43 -1.83 -4.46
CA GLN A 31 -6.73 -0.60 -4.09
C GLN A 31 -7.43 0.64 -4.64
N LEU A 32 -7.52 1.69 -3.82
CA LEU A 32 -7.96 3.03 -4.22
C LEU A 32 -6.94 4.08 -3.80
N MET A 33 -6.58 4.97 -4.72
CA MET A 33 -5.90 6.21 -4.37
C MET A 33 -6.92 7.29 -4.07
N VAL A 34 -6.80 7.93 -2.92
CA VAL A 34 -7.67 9.02 -2.47
C VAL A 34 -6.83 10.25 -2.23
N SER A 35 -7.20 11.37 -2.85
CA SER A 35 -6.50 12.65 -2.73
C SER A 35 -7.50 13.77 -2.43
N GLY A 36 -7.34 14.46 -1.30
CA GLY A 36 -8.25 15.54 -0.88
C GLY A 36 -8.40 15.63 0.63
N ASP A 37 -9.63 15.88 1.10
CA ASP A 37 -9.95 15.92 2.54
C ASP A 37 -10.09 14.50 3.11
N LEU A 38 -8.96 13.93 3.51
CA LEU A 38 -8.91 12.55 4.01
C LEU A 38 -9.79 12.32 5.25
N PRO A 39 -9.83 13.22 6.26
CA PRO A 39 -10.71 13.06 7.42
C PRO A 39 -12.20 13.00 7.06
N VAL A 40 -12.65 13.84 6.15
CA VAL A 40 -14.03 13.84 5.67
C VAL A 40 -14.33 12.54 4.92
N PHE A 41 -13.47 12.17 3.98
CA PHE A 41 -13.62 10.95 3.21
C PHE A 41 -13.64 9.69 4.08
N CYS A 42 -12.71 9.56 5.03
CA CYS A 42 -12.66 8.40 5.92
C CYS A 42 -13.94 8.26 6.75
N ARG A 43 -14.47 9.36 7.30
CA ARG A 43 -15.74 9.33 8.05
C ARG A 43 -16.92 8.91 7.18
N ALA A 44 -17.03 9.47 5.99
CA ALA A 44 -18.14 9.19 5.07
C ALA A 44 -18.17 7.71 4.62
N HIS A 45 -17.00 7.09 4.50
CA HIS A 45 -16.85 5.72 4.00
C HIS A 45 -16.49 4.68 5.07
N GLY A 46 -16.53 5.05 6.36
CA GLY A 46 -16.22 4.13 7.46
C GLY A 46 -14.80 3.55 7.39
N LEU A 47 -13.85 4.34 6.86
CA LEU A 47 -12.44 3.93 6.74
C LEU A 47 -11.68 4.28 8.01
N PRO A 48 -10.69 3.46 8.41
CA PRO A 48 -9.76 3.85 9.44
C PRO A 48 -8.93 5.06 9.00
N ALA A 49 -8.42 5.81 9.97
CA ALA A 49 -7.46 6.88 9.69
C ALA A 49 -6.21 6.29 9.00
N PRO A 50 -5.66 6.99 7.98
CA PRO A 50 -4.49 6.49 7.29
C PRO A 50 -3.27 6.48 8.21
N VAL A 51 -2.53 5.38 8.18
CA VAL A 51 -1.34 5.13 8.99
C VAL A 51 -0.04 5.42 8.24
N GLY A 52 1.02 5.65 9.00
CA GLY A 52 2.36 5.89 8.47
C GLY A 52 3.20 4.63 8.33
N LEU A 53 4.51 4.85 8.19
CA LEU A 53 5.52 3.83 7.95
C LEU A 53 5.48 2.70 9.00
N LEU A 54 5.36 1.47 8.53
CA LEU A 54 5.40 0.23 9.32
C LEU A 54 4.42 0.20 10.50
N ALA A 55 3.34 0.97 10.43
CA ALA A 55 2.29 0.91 11.43
C ALA A 55 1.52 -0.42 11.34
N GLU A 56 1.07 -0.90 12.49
CA GLU A 56 0.18 -2.05 12.51
C GLU A 56 -1.17 -1.68 11.86
N VAL A 57 -1.68 -2.56 11.03
CA VAL A 57 -2.95 -2.39 10.33
C VAL A 57 -3.91 -3.52 10.68
N THR A 58 -5.20 -3.20 10.68
CA THR A 58 -6.24 -4.18 10.87
C THR A 58 -6.79 -4.61 9.51
N LEU A 59 -6.67 -5.90 9.22
CA LEU A 59 -7.26 -6.48 8.02
C LEU A 59 -8.80 -6.63 8.19
N PRO A 60 -9.57 -6.70 7.11
CA PRO A 60 -9.11 -6.82 5.70
C PRO A 60 -8.86 -5.48 5.00
N ARG A 61 -9.24 -4.34 5.58
CA ARG A 61 -9.14 -3.03 4.94
C ARG A 61 -8.34 -2.05 5.81
N HIS A 62 -7.38 -1.39 5.18
CA HIS A 62 -6.57 -0.36 5.84
C HIS A 62 -6.22 0.77 4.87
N ALA A 63 -5.75 1.88 5.42
CA ALA A 63 -5.34 3.04 4.66
C ALA A 63 -3.90 3.43 5.01
N LEU A 64 -3.07 3.62 3.99
CA LEU A 64 -1.69 4.05 4.11
C LEU A 64 -1.58 5.53 3.73
N ARG A 65 -1.00 6.35 4.59
CA ARG A 65 -0.75 7.76 4.30
C ARG A 65 0.45 7.91 3.39
N LEU A 66 0.25 8.41 2.20
CA LEU A 66 1.33 8.67 1.24
C LEU A 66 1.82 10.12 1.31
N ALA A 67 0.92 11.06 1.59
CA ALA A 67 1.20 12.47 1.76
C ALA A 67 0.15 13.11 2.69
N ARG A 68 0.29 14.40 2.94
CA ARG A 68 -0.64 15.14 3.82
C ARG A 68 -2.11 14.96 3.43
N ASN A 69 -2.39 14.99 2.14
CA ASN A 69 -3.73 14.91 1.54
C ASN A 69 -3.90 13.74 0.57
N ARG A 70 -3.09 12.69 0.72
CA ARG A 70 -3.16 11.51 -0.15
C ARG A 70 -2.98 10.24 0.63
N MET A 71 -3.84 9.26 0.36
CA MET A 71 -3.75 7.93 0.95
C MET A 71 -4.01 6.84 -0.11
N LEU A 72 -3.49 5.66 0.16
CA LEU A 72 -3.82 4.42 -0.53
C LEU A 72 -4.69 3.57 0.39
N VAL A 73 -5.90 3.27 -0.03
CA VAL A 73 -6.79 2.32 0.64
C VAL A 73 -6.55 0.95 0.02
N VAL A 74 -6.32 -0.06 0.86
CA VAL A 74 -5.98 -1.42 0.45
C VAL A 74 -6.90 -2.40 1.16
N GLY A 75 -7.39 -3.41 0.46
CA GLY A 75 -8.13 -4.53 1.03
C GLY A 75 -9.49 -4.76 0.41
N ASP A 76 -10.16 -5.79 0.91
CA ASP A 76 -11.50 -6.19 0.47
C ASP A 76 -12.53 -5.07 0.69
N GLU A 77 -13.63 -5.15 -0.03
CA GLU A 77 -14.74 -4.19 0.03
C GLU A 77 -14.41 -2.76 -0.45
N VAL A 78 -13.27 -2.57 -1.07
CA VAL A 78 -12.98 -1.33 -1.76
C VAL A 78 -13.83 -1.26 -3.03
N ASP A 79 -14.76 -0.30 -3.12
CA ASP A 79 -15.61 -0.14 -4.28
C ASP A 79 -14.80 0.37 -5.48
N HIS A 80 -14.47 -0.55 -6.38
CA HIS A 80 -13.74 -0.22 -7.61
C HIS A 80 -14.55 0.58 -8.63
N ALA A 81 -15.86 0.65 -8.47
CA ALA A 81 -16.71 1.46 -9.32
C ALA A 81 -16.65 2.95 -8.94
N ALA A 82 -16.21 3.26 -7.73
CA ALA A 82 -16.05 4.64 -7.29
C ALA A 82 -14.82 5.27 -7.93
N ALA A 83 -15.02 6.10 -8.91
CA ALA A 83 -13.99 6.92 -9.54
C ALA A 83 -14.50 8.34 -9.71
N GLY A 84 -13.62 9.32 -9.55
CA GLY A 84 -13.95 10.73 -9.72
C GLY A 84 -13.90 11.52 -8.42
N TRP A 85 -14.67 12.60 -8.33
CA TRP A 85 -14.73 13.47 -7.17
C TRP A 85 -15.86 13.05 -6.24
N ILE A 86 -15.52 12.55 -5.05
CA ILE A 86 -16.45 11.98 -4.09
C ILE A 86 -16.11 12.49 -2.69
N ASP A 87 -17.08 13.05 -1.97
CA ASP A 87 -16.96 13.51 -0.58
C ASP A 87 -15.68 14.33 -0.28
N GLY A 88 -15.39 15.30 -1.16
CA GLY A 88 -14.26 16.20 -0.98
C GLY A 88 -12.90 15.63 -1.39
N ALA A 89 -12.89 14.48 -2.06
CA ALA A 89 -11.66 13.85 -2.53
C ALA A 89 -11.77 13.32 -3.96
N ALA A 90 -10.65 13.34 -4.66
CA ALA A 90 -10.49 12.63 -5.93
C ALA A 90 -10.15 11.16 -5.65
N VAL A 91 -10.95 10.25 -6.20
CA VAL A 91 -10.80 8.80 -6.02
C VAL A 91 -10.38 8.17 -7.34
N THR A 92 -9.32 7.39 -7.30
CA THR A 92 -8.77 6.68 -8.47
C THR A 92 -8.57 5.21 -8.15
N PRO A 93 -9.22 4.28 -8.86
CA PRO A 93 -8.95 2.86 -8.74
C PRO A 93 -7.50 2.54 -9.12
N MET A 94 -6.81 1.78 -8.25
CA MET A 94 -5.40 1.42 -8.41
C MET A 94 -5.16 -0.10 -8.46
N THR A 95 -6.20 -0.90 -8.36
CA THR A 95 -6.10 -2.37 -8.43
C THR A 95 -5.36 -2.80 -9.69
N GLY A 96 -4.32 -3.61 -9.52
CA GLY A 96 -3.44 -4.02 -10.62
C GLY A 96 -2.44 -2.95 -11.10
N ALA A 97 -2.49 -1.72 -10.57
CA ALA A 97 -1.50 -0.67 -10.87
C ALA A 97 -0.28 -0.73 -9.94
N LEU A 98 -0.46 -1.26 -8.72
CA LEU A 98 0.61 -1.45 -7.74
C LEU A 98 0.67 -2.91 -7.33
N GLY A 99 1.86 -3.49 -7.37
CA GLY A 99 2.11 -4.82 -6.80
C GLY A 99 2.19 -4.76 -5.28
N VAL A 100 1.74 -5.83 -4.62
CA VAL A 100 1.87 -5.98 -3.17
C VAL A 100 2.83 -7.12 -2.88
N VAL A 101 3.85 -6.83 -2.08
CA VAL A 101 4.86 -7.79 -1.67
C VAL A 101 4.80 -7.96 -0.16
N GLU A 102 4.63 -9.19 0.28
CA GLU A 102 4.75 -9.55 1.68
C GLU A 102 6.21 -9.92 2.02
N ILE A 103 6.74 -9.35 3.08
CA ILE A 103 8.06 -9.66 3.62
C ILE A 103 7.88 -10.15 5.05
N ALA A 104 8.13 -11.43 5.29
CA ALA A 104 7.90 -12.10 6.57
C ALA A 104 9.17 -12.77 7.10
N GLY A 105 9.16 -13.11 8.39
CA GLY A 105 10.25 -13.82 9.07
C GLY A 105 11.04 -12.95 10.04
N SER A 106 11.92 -13.58 10.83
CA SER A 106 12.73 -12.93 11.86
C SER A 106 13.71 -11.90 11.29
N ASN A 107 14.17 -12.10 10.06
CA ASN A 107 15.14 -11.25 9.39
C ASN A 107 14.52 -10.14 8.51
N ARG A 108 13.17 -9.96 8.54
CA ARG A 108 12.49 -8.96 7.71
C ARG A 108 13.02 -7.53 7.89
N MET A 109 13.37 -7.14 9.12
CA MET A 109 13.88 -5.79 9.39
C MET A 109 15.26 -5.53 8.77
N GLN A 110 16.06 -6.56 8.53
CA GLN A 110 17.34 -6.42 7.84
C GLN A 110 17.15 -6.06 6.36
N VAL A 111 16.07 -6.54 5.74
CA VAL A 111 15.71 -6.18 4.36
C VAL A 111 15.39 -4.70 4.29
N PHE A 112 14.57 -4.18 5.21
CA PHE A 112 14.24 -2.76 5.26
C PHE A 112 15.47 -1.89 5.50
N ALA A 113 16.33 -2.28 6.43
CA ALA A 113 17.55 -1.53 6.74
C ALA A 113 18.53 -1.44 5.54
N ARG A 114 18.54 -2.45 4.66
CA ARG A 114 19.39 -2.47 3.46
C ARG A 114 18.76 -1.82 2.25
N ALA A 115 17.43 -1.90 2.13
CA ALA A 115 16.71 -1.44 0.95
C ALA A 115 16.22 0.01 1.05
N SER A 116 16.25 0.60 2.25
CA SER A 116 15.78 1.97 2.51
C SER A 116 16.85 2.79 3.23
N ALA A 117 16.94 4.08 2.90
CA ALA A 117 17.78 5.04 3.62
C ALA A 117 17.16 5.54 4.94
N ILE A 118 15.91 5.17 5.20
CA ILE A 118 15.17 5.59 6.41
C ILE A 118 15.36 4.52 7.49
N ASP A 119 15.57 4.95 8.73
CA ASP A 119 15.56 4.03 9.88
C ASP A 119 14.14 3.44 10.02
N PRO A 120 13.95 2.14 9.77
CA PRO A 120 12.62 1.52 9.82
C PRO A 120 12.04 1.48 11.25
N ARG A 121 12.83 1.80 12.27
CA ARG A 121 12.37 1.93 13.66
C ARG A 121 11.88 3.33 13.97
N GLY A 122 12.16 4.30 13.09
CA GLY A 122 11.69 5.67 13.21
C GLY A 122 10.21 5.77 12.86
N GLN A 123 9.45 6.52 13.66
CA GLN A 123 8.07 6.82 13.31
C GLN A 123 8.03 7.85 12.18
N SER A 124 7.25 7.56 11.15
CA SER A 124 6.96 8.50 10.07
C SER A 124 5.46 8.59 9.85
N PRO A 125 4.89 9.80 9.73
CA PRO A 125 3.48 9.97 9.40
C PRO A 125 3.16 9.55 7.95
N SER A 126 4.16 9.38 7.10
CA SER A 126 4.03 8.88 5.72
C SER A 126 4.53 7.45 5.61
N ALA A 127 3.74 6.61 4.96
CA ALA A 127 4.14 5.25 4.58
C ALA A 127 4.97 5.22 3.29
N ALA A 128 4.99 6.33 2.52
CA ALA A 128 5.72 6.40 1.26
C ALA A 128 7.23 6.60 1.47
N LEU A 129 8.03 5.80 0.78
CA LEU A 129 9.50 5.88 0.82
C LEU A 129 10.12 5.35 -0.48
N GLN A 130 11.44 5.53 -0.61
CA GLN A 130 12.24 4.82 -1.60
C GLN A 130 12.73 3.50 -1.01
N PHE A 131 12.40 2.41 -1.67
CA PHE A 131 12.75 1.05 -1.28
C PHE A 131 13.42 0.34 -2.44
N ALA A 132 14.69 -0.03 -2.28
CA ALA A 132 15.50 -0.65 -3.34
C ALA A 132 15.44 0.11 -4.69
N GLY A 133 15.39 1.44 -4.65
CA GLY A 133 15.34 2.30 -5.83
C GLY A 133 13.96 2.50 -6.46
N VAL A 134 12.91 1.94 -5.89
CA VAL A 134 11.53 2.16 -6.35
C VAL A 134 10.71 2.88 -5.27
N THR A 135 9.69 3.62 -5.69
CA THR A 135 8.74 4.21 -4.75
C THR A 135 7.79 3.13 -4.22
N ALA A 136 7.73 3.01 -2.91
CA ALA A 136 6.91 2.03 -2.21
C ALA A 136 6.12 2.68 -1.08
N ALA A 137 5.11 1.98 -0.57
CA ALA A 137 4.45 2.26 0.69
C ALA A 137 4.59 1.03 1.60
N LEU A 138 4.95 1.26 2.86
CA LEU A 138 5.22 0.23 3.87
C LEU A 138 4.41 0.49 5.13
#